data_40d714253cc0b252b83d1f45fa7ea6af
#
_entry.id   40d714253cc0b252b83d1f45fa7ea6af
#
_cell.length_a   1.000
_cell.length_b   1.000
_cell.length_c   1.000
_cell.angle_alpha   90.00
_cell.angle_beta   90.00
_cell.angle_gamma   90.00
#
_symmetry.space_group_name_H-M   'P 1'
#
loop_
_entity.id
_entity.type
_entity.pdbx_description
1 polymer ?
#
loop_
_entity_poly.entity_id
_entity_poly.type
_entity_poly.pdbx_seq_one_letter_code
_entity_poly.pdbx_strand_id
1 'polypeptide(L)'
;PWHPAVVLLFAVFAYDWNLQERLKIVGETYELPMVSTKDAITEQFKLSRKEGRVLSKNQFFYDIYHPSNMGHQIMADCLMNLFDKAVDDKEQDRTESLLQNKTAIRNEHGNGRDYEQVMLLDRMHVPQDVVIECGSFGATDTDLQKVEMDDRLEPVAQFPYNWYKMDKENDTFVIKITCKSLILIHKDSAALDAGKADIYVDGSYRLTAAPHINGWTHCNPRIIFHEENAVEHIVEIRMAAGDEEKKFTILGFGYVL
;
A
#
# COMPACT_ATOMS: atom_id res chain seq x y z
N PRO A 1 -8.09 12.73 22.63
CA PRO A 1 -7.83 11.90 21.48
C PRO A 1 -7.16 10.62 21.95
N TRP A 2 -7.59 9.48 21.41
CA TRP A 2 -6.98 8.19 21.66
C TRP A 2 -5.68 8.14 20.85
N HIS A 3 -4.58 7.78 21.49
CA HIS A 3 -3.31 7.52 20.83
C HIS A 3 -3.11 6.00 20.82
N PRO A 4 -3.52 5.30 19.74
CA PRO A 4 -3.36 3.86 19.67
C PRO A 4 -1.86 3.51 19.65
N ALA A 5 -1.50 2.41 20.32
CA ALA A 5 -0.18 1.84 20.18
C ALA A 5 -0.07 1.15 18.79
N VAL A 6 1.04 1.38 18.10
CA VAL A 6 1.34 0.75 16.81
C VAL A 6 2.48 -0.23 17.01
N VAL A 7 2.31 -1.46 16.54
CA VAL A 7 3.34 -2.51 16.51
C VAL A 7 3.49 -3.00 15.07
N LEU A 8 4.71 -3.08 14.57
CA LEU A 8 4.98 -3.68 13.27
C LEU A 8 5.22 -5.18 13.44
N LEU A 9 4.33 -6.00 12.90
CA LEU A 9 4.46 -7.45 12.87
C LEU A 9 4.90 -7.90 11.46
N PHE A 10 6.14 -8.39 11.35
CA PHE A 10 6.68 -8.91 10.11
C PHE A 10 6.34 -10.39 9.97
N ALA A 11 5.29 -10.68 9.22
CA ALA A 11 4.96 -12.03 8.78
C ALA A 11 6.01 -12.55 7.78
N VAL A 12 5.92 -13.84 7.40
CA VAL A 12 6.81 -14.47 6.44
C VAL A 12 6.00 -15.35 5.47
N PHE A 13 6.47 -15.47 4.23
CA PHE A 13 5.96 -16.44 3.25
C PHE A 13 6.76 -17.74 3.29
N ALA A 14 6.19 -18.81 2.76
CA ALA A 14 6.80 -20.15 2.77
C ALA A 14 8.17 -20.25 2.10
N TYR A 15 8.55 -19.27 1.30
CA TYR A 15 9.87 -19.16 0.66
C TYR A 15 10.86 -18.24 1.40
N ASP A 16 10.64 -18.00 2.69
CA ASP A 16 11.49 -17.15 3.55
C ASP A 16 11.55 -15.68 3.10
N TRP A 17 10.58 -15.23 2.31
CA TRP A 17 10.51 -13.87 1.83
C TRP A 17 9.49 -13.03 2.62
N ASN A 18 9.83 -11.78 2.87
CA ASN A 18 8.93 -10.76 3.40
C ASN A 18 9.45 -9.34 3.07
N LEU A 19 8.74 -8.32 3.54
CA LEU A 19 9.11 -6.92 3.37
C LEU A 19 9.88 -6.33 4.56
N GLN A 20 10.34 -7.15 5.51
CA GLN A 20 10.96 -6.70 6.76
C GLN A 20 12.09 -5.69 6.52
N GLU A 21 13.02 -5.99 5.61
CA GLU A 21 14.18 -5.14 5.35
C GLU A 21 13.81 -3.75 4.81
N ARG A 22 12.66 -3.63 4.16
CA ARG A 22 12.13 -2.35 3.68
C ARG A 22 11.36 -1.60 4.75
N LEU A 23 10.63 -2.32 5.59
CA LEU A 23 9.70 -1.74 6.55
C LEU A 23 10.31 -1.47 7.92
N LYS A 24 11.43 -2.12 8.26
CA LYS A 24 12.12 -1.86 9.54
C LYS A 24 12.55 -0.40 9.68
N ILE A 25 12.90 0.26 8.59
CA ILE A 25 13.26 1.68 8.60
C ILE A 25 12.10 2.56 9.11
N VAL A 26 10.85 2.18 8.83
CA VAL A 26 9.66 2.87 9.35
C VAL A 26 9.60 2.69 10.87
N GLY A 27 9.78 1.46 11.35
CA GLY A 27 9.82 1.18 12.79
C GLY A 27 10.93 1.95 13.50
N GLU A 28 12.13 2.00 12.92
CA GLU A 28 13.26 2.74 13.46
C GLU A 28 13.00 4.25 13.46
N THR A 29 12.45 4.80 12.37
CA THR A 29 12.17 6.24 12.23
C THR A 29 11.11 6.73 13.21
N TYR A 30 10.08 5.93 13.46
CA TYR A 30 8.98 6.31 14.36
C TYR A 30 9.10 5.67 15.75
N GLU A 31 10.23 5.03 16.06
CA GLU A 31 10.47 4.32 17.33
C GLU A 31 9.35 3.34 17.68
N LEU A 32 8.85 2.61 16.66
CA LEU A 32 7.77 1.65 16.85
C LEU A 32 8.32 0.29 17.29
N PRO A 33 7.64 -0.40 18.20
CA PRO A 33 7.93 -1.79 18.50
C PRO A 33 7.80 -2.66 17.26
N MET A 34 8.75 -3.57 17.06
CA MET A 34 8.80 -4.47 15.91
C MET A 34 8.90 -5.92 16.36
N VAL A 35 8.12 -6.79 15.72
CA VAL A 35 8.14 -8.24 15.94
C VAL A 35 8.34 -8.95 14.63
N SER A 36 9.32 -9.84 14.54
CA SER A 36 9.58 -10.62 13.33
C SER A 36 9.24 -12.10 13.55
N THR A 37 8.15 -12.53 12.95
CA THR A 37 7.84 -13.95 12.85
C THR A 37 8.86 -14.66 11.97
N LYS A 38 9.34 -14.00 10.90
CA LYS A 38 10.37 -14.54 10.03
C LYS A 38 11.62 -14.97 10.83
N ASP A 39 12.17 -14.05 11.61
CA ASP A 39 13.42 -14.32 12.36
C ASP A 39 13.21 -15.37 13.45
N ALA A 40 11.99 -15.47 13.98
CA ALA A 40 11.65 -16.45 15.00
C ALA A 40 11.59 -17.89 14.46
N ILE A 41 11.20 -18.11 13.21
CA ILE A 41 10.82 -19.46 12.75
C ILE A 41 11.57 -19.98 11.52
N THR A 42 12.15 -19.12 10.68
CA THR A 42 12.68 -19.58 9.37
C THR A 42 13.86 -20.56 9.51
N GLU A 43 14.66 -20.45 10.54
CA GLU A 43 15.72 -21.42 10.80
C GLU A 43 15.18 -22.84 11.07
N GLN A 44 14.00 -22.97 11.69
CA GLN A 44 13.35 -24.26 11.89
C GLN A 44 12.98 -24.93 10.56
N PHE A 45 12.65 -24.18 9.55
CA PHE A 45 12.28 -24.72 8.24
C PHE A 45 13.45 -25.37 7.48
N LYS A 46 14.68 -25.01 7.83
CA LYS A 46 15.92 -25.54 7.25
C LYS A 46 16.34 -26.85 7.90
N LEU A 47 15.89 -27.12 9.12
CA LEU A 47 16.26 -28.30 9.89
C LEU A 47 15.45 -29.54 9.48
N SER A 48 16.06 -30.72 9.56
CA SER A 48 15.34 -32.00 9.59
C SER A 48 14.93 -32.36 11.04
N ARG A 49 14.05 -33.36 11.18
CA ARG A 49 13.64 -33.84 12.51
C ARG A 49 14.84 -34.36 13.32
N LYS A 50 15.84 -34.95 12.66
CA LYS A 50 17.07 -35.47 13.32
C LYS A 50 17.95 -34.34 13.84
N GLU A 51 17.87 -33.16 13.25
CA GLU A 51 18.59 -31.95 13.64
C GLU A 51 17.80 -31.10 14.67
N GLY A 52 16.69 -31.62 15.18
CA GLY A 52 15.94 -30.97 16.25
C GLY A 52 14.84 -30.03 15.76
N ARG A 53 14.38 -30.18 14.52
CA ARG A 53 13.24 -29.38 14.02
C ARG A 53 11.99 -29.60 14.86
N VAL A 54 11.47 -28.53 15.44
CA VAL A 54 10.20 -28.52 16.21
C VAL A 54 9.03 -28.00 15.40
N LEU A 55 9.29 -27.24 14.31
CA LEU A 55 8.28 -26.65 13.45
C LEU A 55 8.63 -26.84 11.97
N SER A 56 7.73 -27.44 11.21
CA SER A 56 7.85 -27.56 9.74
C SER A 56 7.04 -26.49 9.02
N LYS A 57 7.38 -26.25 7.75
CA LYS A 57 6.57 -25.36 6.88
C LYS A 57 5.11 -25.78 6.82
N ASN A 58 4.81 -27.06 6.67
CA ASN A 58 3.43 -27.57 6.59
C ASN A 58 2.65 -27.49 7.91
N GLN A 59 3.31 -27.29 9.04
CA GLN A 59 2.65 -27.01 10.31
C GLN A 59 2.34 -25.51 10.43
N PHE A 60 3.23 -24.66 9.93
CA PHE A 60 3.05 -23.21 10.00
C PHE A 60 2.12 -22.68 8.90
N PHE A 61 2.23 -23.18 7.66
CA PHE A 61 1.46 -22.71 6.51
C PHE A 61 0.46 -23.76 6.05
N TYR A 62 -0.73 -23.34 5.60
CA TYR A 62 -1.63 -24.22 4.85
C TYR A 62 -1.51 -24.04 3.33
N ASP A 63 -0.95 -22.92 2.87
CA ASP A 63 -0.50 -22.68 1.49
C ASP A 63 0.82 -21.89 1.48
N ILE A 64 1.19 -21.24 0.36
CA ILE A 64 2.46 -20.48 0.29
C ILE A 64 2.43 -19.14 1.03
N TYR A 65 1.26 -18.61 1.34
CA TYR A 65 1.08 -17.26 1.88
C TYR A 65 0.48 -17.24 3.27
N HIS A 66 -0.44 -18.15 3.55
CA HIS A 66 -1.31 -18.05 4.70
C HIS A 66 -0.89 -19.00 5.83
N PRO A 67 -0.75 -18.50 7.05
CA PRO A 67 -0.46 -19.33 8.20
C PRO A 67 -1.66 -20.22 8.55
N SER A 68 -1.37 -21.43 9.00
CA SER A 68 -2.36 -22.33 9.63
C SER A 68 -2.79 -21.79 11.00
N ASN A 69 -3.72 -22.46 11.67
CA ASN A 69 -4.07 -22.13 13.06
C ASN A 69 -2.85 -22.19 13.99
N MET A 70 -1.96 -23.15 13.79
CA MET A 70 -0.67 -23.23 14.52
C MET A 70 0.24 -22.05 14.16
N GLY A 71 0.28 -21.64 12.87
CA GLY A 71 1.03 -20.47 12.43
C GLY A 71 0.52 -19.20 13.09
N HIS A 72 -0.79 -18.99 13.16
CA HIS A 72 -1.39 -17.86 13.88
C HIS A 72 -1.09 -17.86 15.37
N GLN A 73 -1.12 -19.05 16.01
CA GLN A 73 -0.73 -19.17 17.42
C GLN A 73 0.72 -18.71 17.64
N ILE A 74 1.65 -19.15 16.79
CA ILE A 74 3.07 -18.76 16.90
C ILE A 74 3.24 -17.25 16.68
N MET A 75 2.50 -16.65 15.73
CA MET A 75 2.51 -15.19 15.54
C MET A 75 2.01 -14.46 16.80
N ALA A 76 0.95 -14.97 17.42
CA ALA A 76 0.47 -14.45 18.71
C ALA A 76 1.50 -14.59 19.82
N ASP A 77 2.19 -15.75 19.92
CA ASP A 77 3.24 -15.98 20.92
C ASP A 77 4.43 -15.01 20.72
N CYS A 78 4.77 -14.68 19.46
CA CYS A 78 5.78 -13.64 19.16
C CYS A 78 5.35 -12.25 19.69
N LEU A 79 4.07 -11.89 19.53
CA LEU A 79 3.54 -10.64 20.07
C LEU A 79 3.50 -10.65 21.60
N MET A 80 3.08 -11.76 22.21
CA MET A 80 3.08 -11.91 23.66
C MET A 80 4.49 -11.74 24.24
N ASN A 81 5.52 -12.32 23.62
CA ASN A 81 6.91 -12.13 24.04
C ASN A 81 7.34 -10.64 23.98
N LEU A 82 6.85 -9.85 23.02
CA LEU A 82 7.08 -8.40 23.00
C LEU A 82 6.42 -7.74 24.22
N PHE A 83 5.17 -8.08 24.53
CA PHE A 83 4.44 -7.48 25.66
C PHE A 83 5.08 -7.86 27.00
N ASP A 84 5.51 -9.12 27.17
CA ASP A 84 6.20 -9.57 28.38
C ASP A 84 7.49 -8.77 28.59
N LYS A 85 8.32 -8.63 27.57
CA LYS A 85 9.53 -7.78 27.62
C LYS A 85 9.22 -6.32 27.94
N ALA A 86 8.17 -5.76 27.35
CA ALA A 86 7.77 -4.37 27.62
C ALA A 86 7.26 -4.17 29.06
N VAL A 87 6.80 -5.22 29.73
CA VAL A 87 6.44 -5.19 31.17
C VAL A 87 7.70 -5.25 32.02
N ASP A 88 8.64 -6.15 31.69
CA ASP A 88 9.89 -6.33 32.44
C ASP A 88 10.78 -5.08 32.38
N ASP A 89 10.85 -4.41 31.22
CA ASP A 89 11.59 -3.15 31.04
C ASP A 89 11.02 -1.98 31.87
N LYS A 90 9.77 -2.07 32.36
CA LYS A 90 9.18 -1.05 33.24
C LYS A 90 9.82 -1.03 34.63
N GLU A 91 10.47 -2.05 35.05
CA GLU A 91 11.15 -2.10 36.36
C GLU A 91 12.58 -1.55 36.30
N GLN A 92 13.16 -1.37 35.10
CA GLN A 92 14.49 -0.84 34.92
C GLN A 92 14.46 0.48 34.14
N ASP A 93 14.42 1.60 34.83
CA ASP A 93 14.79 2.95 34.37
C ASP A 93 13.96 3.62 33.25
N ARG A 94 12.90 4.32 33.60
CA ARG A 94 11.93 4.87 32.67
C ARG A 94 11.77 6.39 32.65
N THR A 95 12.68 7.22 33.10
CA THR A 95 12.29 8.61 33.30
C THR A 95 13.00 9.71 32.51
N GLU A 96 14.12 9.51 31.86
CA GLU A 96 14.85 10.62 31.27
C GLU A 96 15.24 10.49 29.79
N SER A 97 15.35 9.30 29.24
CA SER A 97 15.89 9.08 27.89
C SER A 97 14.85 9.32 26.76
N LEU A 98 13.57 9.05 27.02
CA LEU A 98 12.51 9.11 26.00
C LEU A 98 12.07 10.52 25.60
N LEU A 99 12.33 11.53 26.40
CA LEU A 99 11.93 12.90 26.10
C LEU A 99 12.98 13.70 25.31
N GLN A 100 14.24 13.31 25.38
CA GLN A 100 15.32 14.03 24.69
C GLN A 100 15.52 13.57 23.25
N ASN A 101 15.17 12.33 22.88
CA ASN A 101 15.38 11.80 21.53
C ASN A 101 14.26 12.12 20.52
N LYS A 102 13.07 12.53 20.99
CA LYS A 102 11.92 12.79 20.09
C LYS A 102 12.11 13.94 19.09
N THR A 103 13.07 14.83 19.34
CA THR A 103 13.28 16.00 18.50
C THR A 103 14.41 15.83 17.47
N ALA A 104 15.36 14.93 17.71
CA ALA A 104 16.54 14.74 16.87
C ALA A 104 16.31 13.81 15.67
N ILE A 105 15.45 12.80 15.80
CA ILE A 105 15.22 11.79 14.75
C ILE A 105 14.32 12.32 13.63
N ARG A 106 13.64 13.43 13.83
CA ARG A 106 12.68 14.01 12.88
C ARG A 106 13.29 14.58 11.60
N ASN A 107 14.60 14.78 11.52
CA ASN A 107 15.21 15.63 10.48
C ASN A 107 16.22 14.94 9.56
N GLU A 108 16.56 13.67 9.71
CA GLU A 108 17.69 13.09 8.97
C GLU A 108 17.36 12.02 7.91
N HIS A 109 16.12 11.56 7.81
CA HIS A 109 15.75 10.59 6.77
C HIS A 109 14.73 11.20 5.82
N GLY A 110 15.19 11.52 4.61
CA GLY A 110 14.46 12.21 3.55
C GLY A 110 13.23 11.50 2.95
N ASN A 111 12.55 10.63 3.71
CA ASN A 111 11.24 10.06 3.39
C ASN A 111 10.20 10.47 4.43
N GLY A 112 10.42 11.59 5.08
CA GLY A 112 9.74 12.00 6.26
C GLY A 112 8.21 11.94 6.17
N ARG A 113 7.58 13.05 5.94
CA ARG A 113 6.16 13.27 6.19
C ARG A 113 5.37 13.63 4.94
N ASP A 114 5.97 13.45 3.79
CA ASP A 114 5.48 13.99 2.52
C ASP A 114 4.09 13.44 2.16
N TYR A 115 3.75 12.26 2.65
CA TYR A 115 2.47 11.58 2.39
C TYR A 115 1.62 11.35 3.64
N GLU A 116 1.99 11.88 4.82
CA GLU A 116 1.21 11.70 6.05
C GLU A 116 -0.21 12.23 5.96
N GLN A 117 -0.43 13.23 5.11
CA GLN A 117 -1.74 13.86 4.92
C GLN A 117 -2.29 13.63 3.50
N VAL A 118 -1.98 12.48 2.91
CA VAL A 118 -2.55 12.13 1.61
C VAL A 118 -4.06 12.01 1.72
N MET A 119 -4.76 12.66 0.79
CA MET A 119 -6.21 12.63 0.67
C MET A 119 -6.61 11.84 -0.58
N LEU A 120 -7.74 11.15 -0.52
CA LEU A 120 -8.30 10.45 -1.66
C LEU A 120 -9.17 11.42 -2.50
N LEU A 121 -8.93 11.40 -3.81
CA LEU A 121 -9.77 12.05 -4.81
C LEU A 121 -10.36 10.96 -5.71
N ASP A 122 -11.68 10.90 -5.75
CA ASP A 122 -12.48 10.03 -6.61
C ASP A 122 -13.71 10.79 -7.12
N ARG A 123 -14.60 10.15 -7.88
CA ARG A 123 -15.80 10.81 -8.40
C ARG A 123 -16.72 11.43 -7.35
N MET A 124 -16.74 10.90 -6.15
CA MET A 124 -17.56 11.38 -5.06
C MET A 124 -16.87 12.51 -4.27
N HIS A 125 -15.55 12.52 -4.26
CA HIS A 125 -14.74 13.42 -3.44
C HIS A 125 -13.80 14.24 -4.31
N VAL A 126 -14.38 15.09 -5.19
CA VAL A 126 -13.64 16.05 -6.02
C VAL A 126 -13.61 17.40 -5.30
N PRO A 127 -12.43 17.95 -4.95
CA PRO A 127 -12.31 19.30 -4.40
C PRO A 127 -12.85 20.38 -5.36
N GLN A 128 -13.32 21.50 -4.83
CA GLN A 128 -13.95 22.56 -5.62
C GLN A 128 -13.03 23.23 -6.64
N ASP A 129 -11.75 23.24 -6.37
CA ASP A 129 -10.68 23.84 -7.20
C ASP A 129 -10.06 22.85 -8.20
N VAL A 130 -10.51 21.59 -8.19
CA VAL A 130 -10.06 20.56 -9.13
C VAL A 130 -11.03 20.48 -10.32
N VAL A 131 -10.49 20.53 -11.54
CA VAL A 131 -11.26 20.35 -12.77
C VAL A 131 -10.92 19.00 -13.38
N ILE A 132 -11.95 18.23 -13.72
CA ILE A 132 -11.81 16.90 -14.34
C ILE A 132 -12.64 16.84 -15.63
N GLU A 133 -11.97 16.47 -16.71
CA GLU A 133 -12.58 16.09 -17.98
C GLU A 133 -12.35 14.61 -18.20
N CYS A 134 -13.41 13.81 -18.11
CA CYS A 134 -13.27 12.35 -18.08
C CYS A 134 -12.89 11.73 -19.43
N GLY A 135 -13.12 12.44 -20.57
CA GLY A 135 -12.95 11.86 -21.89
C GLY A 135 -13.68 10.51 -22.02
N SER A 136 -12.99 9.51 -22.54
CA SER A 136 -13.53 8.14 -22.68
C SER A 136 -13.62 7.36 -21.36
N PHE A 137 -13.19 7.95 -20.22
CA PHE A 137 -13.21 7.29 -18.91
C PHE A 137 -14.52 7.55 -18.14
N GLY A 138 -15.61 7.80 -18.86
CA GLY A 138 -16.90 8.17 -18.29
C GLY A 138 -17.64 7.05 -17.53
N ALA A 139 -17.36 5.79 -17.81
CA ALA A 139 -18.01 4.64 -17.18
C ALA A 139 -17.52 4.37 -15.73
N THR A 140 -18.14 3.39 -15.08
CA THR A 140 -17.73 2.88 -13.76
C THR A 140 -17.41 1.39 -13.87
N ASP A 141 -16.23 0.99 -13.41
CA ASP A 141 -15.84 -0.41 -13.31
C ASP A 141 -16.46 -1.03 -12.05
N THR A 142 -17.14 -2.16 -12.22
CA THR A 142 -17.75 -2.92 -11.13
C THR A 142 -17.01 -4.21 -10.80
N ASP A 143 -16.03 -4.61 -11.63
CA ASP A 143 -15.15 -5.74 -11.38
C ASP A 143 -13.95 -5.30 -10.53
N LEU A 144 -14.19 -5.08 -9.25
CA LEU A 144 -13.23 -4.53 -8.30
C LEU A 144 -12.87 -5.54 -7.22
N GLN A 145 -11.69 -5.37 -6.63
CA GLN A 145 -11.36 -6.05 -5.39
C GLN A 145 -12.39 -5.68 -4.31
N LYS A 146 -12.90 -6.71 -3.63
CA LYS A 146 -13.78 -6.53 -2.48
C LYS A 146 -12.97 -6.61 -1.20
N VAL A 147 -13.38 -5.83 -0.20
CA VAL A 147 -12.77 -5.78 1.12
C VAL A 147 -13.83 -6.00 2.18
N GLU A 148 -13.45 -6.66 3.27
CA GLU A 148 -14.28 -6.80 4.45
C GLU A 148 -14.20 -5.53 5.29
N MET A 149 -15.34 -5.15 5.85
CA MET A 149 -15.47 -4.02 6.77
C MET A 149 -16.08 -4.53 8.07
N ASP A 150 -15.54 -4.10 9.21
CA ASP A 150 -15.92 -4.59 10.55
C ASP A 150 -17.42 -4.46 10.85
N ASP A 151 -18.07 -3.46 10.28
CA ASP A 151 -19.49 -3.16 10.49
C ASP A 151 -20.43 -3.80 9.46
N ARG A 152 -19.92 -4.62 8.54
CA ARG A 152 -20.69 -5.20 7.43
C ARG A 152 -20.45 -6.70 7.29
N LEU A 153 -21.56 -7.42 7.08
CA LEU A 153 -21.52 -8.87 6.83
C LEU A 153 -21.05 -9.22 5.41
N GLU A 154 -21.24 -8.32 4.45
CA GLU A 154 -20.90 -8.55 3.05
C GLU A 154 -19.70 -7.69 2.64
N PRO A 155 -18.72 -8.27 1.93
CA PRO A 155 -17.59 -7.51 1.40
C PRO A 155 -18.04 -6.41 0.46
N VAL A 156 -17.44 -5.24 0.57
CA VAL A 156 -17.72 -4.07 -0.29
C VAL A 156 -16.62 -3.87 -1.31
N ALA A 157 -16.97 -3.29 -2.46
CA ALA A 157 -16.00 -2.96 -3.48
C ALA A 157 -15.04 -1.87 -2.96
N GLN A 158 -13.73 -2.10 -3.13
CA GLN A 158 -12.71 -1.09 -2.92
C GLN A 158 -12.76 -0.11 -4.10
N PHE A 159 -12.69 1.18 -3.85
CA PHE A 159 -12.76 2.24 -4.88
C PHE A 159 -14.01 2.21 -5.79
N PRO A 160 -15.23 2.24 -5.24
CA PRO A 160 -16.45 2.13 -6.04
C PRO A 160 -16.71 3.37 -6.93
N TYR A 161 -16.08 4.50 -6.63
CA TYR A 161 -16.27 5.78 -7.33
C TYR A 161 -15.14 6.07 -8.33
N ASN A 162 -14.83 5.10 -9.17
CA ASN A 162 -13.74 5.12 -10.13
C ASN A 162 -14.14 5.71 -11.50
N TRP A 163 -13.15 5.91 -12.37
CA TRP A 163 -13.32 6.26 -13.78
C TRP A 163 -12.84 5.11 -14.66
N TYR A 164 -13.67 4.69 -15.57
CA TYR A 164 -13.45 3.51 -16.38
C TYR A 164 -13.61 3.78 -17.87
N LYS A 165 -12.57 3.46 -18.62
CA LYS A 165 -12.60 3.38 -20.09
C LYS A 165 -12.94 1.95 -20.47
N MET A 166 -14.12 1.74 -21.10
CA MET A 166 -14.60 0.42 -21.46
C MET A 166 -14.82 0.21 -22.96
N ASP A 167 -14.85 1.26 -23.75
CA ASP A 167 -15.14 1.24 -25.18
C ASP A 167 -13.90 1.60 -26.02
N LYS A 168 -14.12 1.70 -27.36
CA LYS A 168 -13.06 1.99 -28.34
C LYS A 168 -12.74 3.47 -28.48
N GLU A 169 -13.55 4.36 -27.92
CA GLU A 169 -13.25 5.77 -27.89
C GLU A 169 -11.96 5.99 -27.09
N ASN A 170 -11.14 6.93 -27.53
CA ASN A 170 -9.83 7.16 -26.93
C ASN A 170 -9.57 8.62 -26.60
N ASP A 171 -10.58 9.32 -26.06
CA ASP A 171 -10.43 10.65 -25.56
C ASP A 171 -9.67 10.66 -24.23
N THR A 172 -8.81 11.65 -24.08
CA THR A 172 -7.93 11.79 -22.92
C THR A 172 -8.71 12.13 -21.67
N PHE A 173 -8.38 11.48 -20.55
CA PHE A 173 -8.76 11.95 -19.22
C PHE A 173 -7.83 13.08 -18.81
N VAL A 174 -8.38 14.20 -18.37
CA VAL A 174 -7.62 15.38 -17.95
C VAL A 174 -8.00 15.76 -16.52
N ILE A 175 -7.02 15.99 -15.68
CA ILE A 175 -7.21 16.59 -14.36
C ILE A 175 -6.31 17.81 -14.20
N LYS A 176 -6.90 18.92 -13.79
CA LYS A 176 -6.18 20.14 -13.40
C LYS A 176 -6.28 20.27 -11.88
N ILE A 177 -5.14 20.28 -11.20
CA ILE A 177 -5.06 20.25 -9.75
C ILE A 177 -3.85 21.05 -9.24
N THR A 178 -4.02 21.73 -8.11
CA THR A 178 -2.93 22.37 -7.35
C THR A 178 -2.59 21.53 -6.15
N CYS A 179 -1.43 20.89 -6.15
CA CYS A 179 -0.97 20.04 -5.03
C CYS A 179 0.55 19.86 -5.04
N LYS A 180 1.11 19.35 -3.92
CA LYS A 180 2.53 18.98 -3.84
C LYS A 180 2.81 17.63 -4.47
N SER A 181 1.89 16.69 -4.27
CA SER A 181 2.07 15.33 -4.76
C SER A 181 0.79 14.81 -5.34
N LEU A 182 0.90 14.07 -6.44
CA LEU A 182 -0.21 13.33 -7.03
C LEU A 182 0.18 11.88 -7.27
N ILE A 183 -0.66 10.98 -6.81
CA ILE A 183 -0.52 9.54 -6.95
C ILE A 183 -1.71 9.02 -7.77
N LEU A 184 -1.45 8.38 -8.90
CA LEU A 184 -2.48 7.62 -9.62
C LEU A 184 -2.69 6.29 -8.90
N ILE A 185 -3.94 5.95 -8.61
CA ILE A 185 -4.34 4.61 -8.17
C ILE A 185 -5.09 3.97 -9.33
N HIS A 186 -4.52 2.94 -9.95
CA HIS A 186 -5.16 2.26 -11.07
C HIS A 186 -5.38 0.78 -10.75
N LYS A 187 -6.30 0.14 -11.48
CA LYS A 187 -6.60 -1.28 -11.34
C LYS A 187 -5.48 -2.11 -11.97
N ASP A 188 -4.96 -3.07 -11.23
CA ASP A 188 -4.22 -4.21 -11.78
C ASP A 188 -5.20 -5.35 -12.09
N SER A 189 -4.94 -6.13 -13.12
CA SER A 189 -5.86 -7.16 -13.60
C SER A 189 -5.15 -8.22 -14.44
N ALA A 190 -5.62 -9.46 -14.36
CA ALA A 190 -5.21 -10.53 -15.29
C ALA A 190 -5.96 -10.49 -16.64
N ALA A 191 -6.94 -9.59 -16.81
CA ALA A 191 -7.77 -9.55 -18.01
C ALA A 191 -6.97 -9.12 -19.24
N LEU A 192 -7.05 -9.90 -20.31
CA LEU A 192 -6.28 -9.67 -21.56
C LEU A 192 -6.72 -8.39 -22.29
N ASP A 193 -7.91 -7.92 -22.06
CA ASP A 193 -8.47 -6.69 -22.63
C ASP A 193 -8.16 -5.43 -21.79
N ALA A 194 -7.45 -5.57 -20.67
CA ALA A 194 -6.86 -4.44 -19.95
C ALA A 194 -5.59 -3.96 -20.67
N GLY A 195 -5.42 -2.65 -20.79
CA GLY A 195 -4.33 -2.02 -21.53
C GLY A 195 -3.54 -1.05 -20.66
N LYS A 196 -2.41 -0.60 -21.17
CA LYS A 196 -1.54 0.40 -20.55
C LYS A 196 -2.08 1.80 -20.82
N ALA A 197 -1.85 2.72 -19.90
CA ALA A 197 -2.10 4.14 -20.10
C ALA A 197 -0.82 4.96 -19.86
N ASP A 198 -0.58 5.94 -20.72
CA ASP A 198 0.50 6.90 -20.62
C ASP A 198 0.02 8.15 -19.87
N ILE A 199 0.84 8.61 -18.95
CA ILE A 199 0.58 9.77 -18.11
C ILE A 199 1.54 10.90 -18.50
N TYR A 200 0.96 12.08 -18.73
CA TYR A 200 1.67 13.32 -19.04
C TYR A 200 1.36 14.37 -17.99
N VAL A 201 2.32 15.21 -17.69
CA VAL A 201 2.18 16.37 -16.81
C VAL A 201 2.65 17.59 -17.59
N ASP A 202 1.78 18.59 -17.73
CA ASP A 202 2.02 19.82 -18.51
C ASP A 202 2.55 19.52 -19.93
N GLY A 203 1.95 18.52 -20.58
CA GLY A 203 2.32 18.05 -21.90
C GLY A 203 3.56 17.18 -21.97
N SER A 204 4.28 16.96 -20.87
CA SER A 204 5.51 16.13 -20.82
C SER A 204 5.20 14.72 -20.32
N TYR A 205 5.65 13.70 -21.05
CA TYR A 205 5.53 12.30 -20.63
C TYR A 205 6.21 12.05 -19.28
N ARG A 206 5.54 11.32 -18.39
CA ARG A 206 6.05 10.97 -17.07
C ARG A 206 6.25 9.47 -16.89
N LEU A 207 5.22 8.69 -17.14
CA LEU A 207 5.26 7.24 -16.93
C LEU A 207 4.13 6.53 -17.71
N THR A 208 4.28 5.23 -17.83
CA THR A 208 3.21 4.33 -18.29
C THR A 208 2.69 3.51 -17.10
N ALA A 209 1.39 3.53 -16.87
CA ALA A 209 0.71 2.66 -15.92
C ALA A 209 0.32 1.35 -16.62
N ALA A 210 0.85 0.23 -16.13
CA ALA A 210 0.60 -1.09 -16.67
C ALA A 210 -0.31 -1.89 -15.72
N PRO A 211 -1.41 -2.49 -16.22
CA PRO A 211 -2.38 -3.21 -15.39
C PRO A 211 -2.02 -4.67 -15.10
N HIS A 212 -0.89 -5.18 -15.61
CA HIS A 212 -0.51 -6.60 -15.53
C HIS A 212 0.75 -6.82 -14.66
N ILE A 213 0.81 -6.22 -13.48
CA ILE A 213 1.98 -6.35 -12.60
C ILE A 213 1.89 -7.63 -11.78
N ASN A 214 0.74 -7.87 -11.14
CA ASN A 214 0.55 -9.01 -10.23
C ASN A 214 -0.42 -10.06 -10.77
N GLY A 215 -1.17 -9.77 -11.83
CA GLY A 215 -2.03 -10.73 -12.50
C GLY A 215 -3.32 -11.11 -11.74
N TRP A 216 -3.78 -10.25 -10.83
CA TRP A 216 -5.06 -10.38 -10.14
C TRP A 216 -5.66 -9.00 -9.86
N THR A 217 -6.98 -8.94 -9.64
CA THR A 217 -7.70 -7.68 -9.46
C THR A 217 -7.37 -7.05 -8.12
N HIS A 218 -6.65 -5.92 -8.14
CA HIS A 218 -6.34 -5.09 -6.97
C HIS A 218 -5.94 -3.67 -7.39
N CYS A 219 -5.58 -2.82 -6.43
CA CYS A 219 -5.11 -1.47 -6.70
C CYS A 219 -3.58 -1.41 -6.84
N ASN A 220 -3.10 -0.55 -7.74
CA ASN A 220 -1.69 -0.29 -7.95
C ASN A 220 -1.43 1.22 -7.94
N PRO A 221 -0.70 1.75 -6.94
CA PRO A 221 -0.38 3.16 -6.85
C PRO A 221 0.88 3.50 -7.66
N ARG A 222 0.85 4.66 -8.33
CA ARG A 222 1.99 5.23 -9.07
C ARG A 222 2.12 6.71 -8.76
N ILE A 223 3.24 7.13 -8.18
CA ILE A 223 3.53 8.55 -7.96
C ILE A 223 3.73 9.21 -9.32
N ILE A 224 2.90 10.20 -9.64
CA ILE A 224 3.01 10.98 -10.88
C ILE A 224 4.05 12.08 -10.70
N PHE A 225 3.93 12.85 -9.63
CA PHE A 225 4.91 13.87 -9.25
C PHE A 225 4.94 14.09 -7.74
N HIS A 226 6.03 14.69 -7.29
CA HIS A 226 6.23 15.18 -5.93
C HIS A 226 7.06 16.46 -5.99
N GLU A 227 6.53 17.55 -5.43
CA GLU A 227 7.11 18.89 -5.42
C GLU A 227 7.25 19.38 -3.97
N GLU A 228 8.17 20.30 -3.74
CA GLU A 228 8.35 20.92 -2.41
C GLU A 228 7.16 21.79 -1.99
N ASN A 229 6.51 22.42 -2.96
CA ASN A 229 5.37 23.32 -2.76
C ASN A 229 4.20 22.88 -3.64
N ALA A 230 2.99 23.25 -3.25
CA ALA A 230 1.81 23.03 -4.07
C ALA A 230 1.89 23.87 -5.36
N VAL A 231 1.88 23.22 -6.51
CA VAL A 231 1.91 23.80 -7.85
C VAL A 231 0.71 23.31 -8.64
N GLU A 232 0.15 24.16 -9.49
CA GLU A 232 -0.92 23.78 -10.41
C GLU A 232 -0.32 23.02 -11.59
N HIS A 233 -0.87 21.82 -11.84
CA HIS A 233 -0.51 20.97 -12.96
C HIS A 233 -1.72 20.54 -13.75
N ILE A 234 -1.54 20.32 -15.05
CA ILE A 234 -2.46 19.61 -15.93
C ILE A 234 -1.92 18.21 -16.15
N VAL A 235 -2.65 17.20 -15.69
CA VAL A 235 -2.29 15.81 -15.88
C VAL A 235 -3.23 15.17 -16.89
N GLU A 236 -2.66 14.58 -17.93
CA GLU A 236 -3.37 13.88 -18.98
C GLU A 236 -3.09 12.36 -18.85
N ILE A 237 -4.15 11.56 -18.95
CA ILE A 237 -4.06 10.09 -18.99
C ILE A 237 -4.74 9.62 -20.27
N ARG A 238 -4.00 8.93 -21.10
CA ARG A 238 -4.47 8.37 -22.37
C ARG A 238 -3.94 6.97 -22.56
N MET A 239 -4.64 6.15 -23.32
CA MET A 239 -4.16 4.81 -23.61
C MET A 239 -2.83 4.87 -24.33
N ALA A 240 -1.93 3.95 -23.98
CA ALA A 240 -0.64 3.81 -24.64
C ALA A 240 -0.81 3.30 -26.08
N ALA A 241 0.18 3.61 -26.94
CA ALA A 241 0.16 3.18 -28.33
C ALA A 241 0.05 1.65 -28.45
N GLY A 242 -0.92 1.18 -29.22
CA GLY A 242 -1.28 -0.23 -29.39
C GLY A 242 -2.27 -0.78 -28.37
N ASP A 243 -2.66 0.00 -27.38
CA ASP A 243 -3.66 -0.35 -26.36
C ASP A 243 -4.93 0.55 -26.43
N GLU A 244 -5.09 1.34 -27.49
CA GLU A 244 -6.14 2.35 -27.63
C GLU A 244 -7.57 1.80 -27.49
N GLU A 245 -7.78 0.56 -27.98
CA GLU A 245 -9.07 -0.14 -27.90
C GLU A 245 -9.26 -0.94 -26.59
N LYS A 246 -8.27 -0.94 -25.71
CA LYS A 246 -8.33 -1.69 -24.46
C LYS A 246 -8.97 -0.89 -23.33
N LYS A 247 -9.28 -1.61 -22.26
CA LYS A 247 -9.88 -1.09 -21.03
C LYS A 247 -8.83 -0.58 -20.06
N PHE A 248 -9.17 0.46 -19.31
CA PHE A 248 -8.33 0.95 -18.22
C PHE A 248 -9.19 1.57 -17.12
N THR A 249 -8.85 1.30 -15.86
CA THR A 249 -9.58 1.85 -14.71
C THR A 249 -8.68 2.73 -13.87
N ILE A 250 -9.04 3.99 -13.77
CA ILE A 250 -8.53 4.92 -12.76
C ILE A 250 -9.39 4.73 -11.51
N LEU A 251 -8.84 4.10 -10.49
CA LEU A 251 -9.54 3.84 -9.24
C LEU A 251 -9.72 5.11 -8.40
N GLY A 252 -8.75 6.01 -8.48
CA GLY A 252 -8.73 7.29 -7.81
C GLY A 252 -7.36 7.93 -7.88
N PHE A 253 -7.22 9.04 -7.16
CA PHE A 253 -5.94 9.69 -6.94
C PHE A 253 -5.71 9.93 -5.46
N GLY A 254 -4.46 9.75 -5.02
CA GLY A 254 -3.98 10.30 -3.76
C GLY A 254 -3.31 11.65 -4.02
N TYR A 255 -3.62 12.68 -3.22
CA TYR A 255 -2.97 13.99 -3.36
C TYR A 255 -2.59 14.59 -2.02
N VAL A 256 -1.57 15.45 -2.01
CA VAL A 256 -1.09 16.20 -0.84
C VAL A 256 -1.05 17.68 -1.21
N LEU A 257 -1.62 18.53 -0.35
CA LEU A 257 -1.64 19.99 -0.53
C LEU A 257 -0.34 20.67 -0.09
#